data_3d75342550511c59a5a4661b67d823da
#
_entry.id   3d75342550511c59a5a4661b67d823da
#
_cell.length_a   1.000
_cell.length_b   1.000
_cell.length_c   1.000
_cell.angle_alpha   90.00
_cell.angle_beta   90.00
_cell.angle_gamma   90.00
#
_symmetry.space_group_name_H-M   'P 1'
#
loop_
_entity.id
_entity.type
_entity.pdbx_description
1 polymer ?
#
loop_
_entity_poly.entity_id
_entity_poly.type
_entity_poly.pdbx_seq_one_letter_code
_entity_poly.pdbx_strand_id
1 'polypeptide(L)'
;MPPAVEKRITASISAIGNRILVGKDESLFRSHESEYDKVLADIVNRVVVGYVVDDISAAYGEKTALHVSLTPVGQMIREVETEIDYGNLSPEAAALVKKDTAGVPLLMSQLLSGLPVDSVGWAESVSESAGRELLTEILPEFTANFEVTSGEKTKVRISLIPQGTIVRTGKLTLHKTTIPRLLMLRAVNETEHALRSLEGLPLAFVARHQKDLAVSMNDILAKDPFIEKYGIETKVYLYPGEITELKVDALTDHWIIRTEAWMDAGRDGNRNTAIEGMLGHFVGRNNVIFGEARFYPGPVDWNVYGGWYHHFGRVMDLGYKYDFIENSHHIFSQIPFGEHFALRYDRDCKKKENEYGFSYKIHNYMTLEYVYNDEEGKWLRLIANL
;
A
#
# COMPACT_ATOMS: atom_id res chain seq x y z
N MET A 1 33.89 -20.89 -13.81
CA MET A 1 33.36 -21.04 -12.43
C MET A 1 32.79 -19.69 -11.96
N PRO A 2 31.59 -19.62 -11.35
CA PRO A 2 31.06 -18.38 -10.79
C PRO A 2 31.99 -17.82 -9.67
N PRO A 3 32.18 -16.47 -9.62
CA PRO A 3 33.14 -15.86 -8.68
C PRO A 3 32.86 -16.14 -7.19
N ALA A 4 31.61 -16.26 -6.79
CA ALA A 4 31.21 -16.57 -5.41
C ALA A 4 31.62 -18.01 -5.02
N VAL A 5 31.52 -18.94 -5.94
CA VAL A 5 31.94 -20.34 -5.77
C VAL A 5 33.48 -20.46 -5.72
N GLU A 6 34.16 -19.75 -6.59
CA GLU A 6 35.63 -19.67 -6.60
C GLU A 6 36.18 -19.14 -5.27
N LYS A 7 35.57 -18.04 -4.76
CA LYS A 7 35.94 -17.47 -3.45
C LYS A 7 35.77 -18.48 -2.32
N ARG A 8 34.70 -19.28 -2.34
CA ARG A 8 34.43 -20.31 -1.32
C ARG A 8 35.42 -21.46 -1.39
N ILE A 9 35.70 -21.96 -2.59
CA ILE A 9 36.71 -23.00 -2.80
C ILE A 9 38.08 -22.52 -2.30
N THR A 10 38.46 -21.30 -2.68
CA THR A 10 39.72 -20.69 -2.22
C THR A 10 39.79 -20.60 -0.70
N ALA A 11 38.71 -20.17 -0.04
CA ALA A 11 38.65 -20.11 1.41
C ALA A 11 38.76 -21.51 2.06
N SER A 12 38.10 -22.52 1.47
CA SER A 12 38.19 -23.91 1.96
C SER A 12 39.59 -24.49 1.81
N ILE A 13 40.21 -24.27 0.65
CA ILE A 13 41.61 -24.72 0.38
C ILE A 13 42.59 -24.01 1.33
N SER A 14 42.40 -22.69 1.54
CA SER A 14 43.21 -21.91 2.49
C SER A 14 43.07 -22.44 3.92
N ALA A 15 41.88 -22.80 4.35
CA ALA A 15 41.65 -23.39 5.68
C ALA A 15 42.32 -24.76 5.83
N ILE A 16 42.28 -25.59 4.78
CA ILE A 16 42.98 -26.88 4.72
C ILE A 16 44.49 -26.64 4.82
N GLY A 17 45.05 -25.78 3.98
CA GLY A 17 46.45 -25.41 3.98
C GLY A 17 46.93 -24.89 5.32
N ASN A 18 46.20 -23.96 5.93
CA ASN A 18 46.52 -23.45 7.26
C ASN A 18 46.60 -24.55 8.31
N ARG A 19 45.69 -25.51 8.28
CA ARG A 19 45.67 -26.61 9.26
C ARG A 19 46.80 -27.62 9.08
N ILE A 20 47.24 -27.83 7.86
CA ILE A 20 48.22 -28.85 7.52
C ILE A 20 49.63 -28.27 7.56
N LEU A 21 49.85 -27.05 7.05
CA LEU A 21 51.15 -26.49 6.76
C LEU A 21 51.67 -25.51 7.81
N VAL A 22 50.77 -24.69 8.39
CA VAL A 22 51.21 -23.61 9.29
C VAL A 22 51.75 -24.14 10.61
N GLY A 23 52.86 -23.57 11.04
CA GLY A 23 53.55 -23.90 12.31
C GLY A 23 54.41 -25.17 12.28
N LYS A 24 54.70 -25.71 11.09
CA LYS A 24 55.62 -26.85 10.91
C LYS A 24 56.89 -26.38 10.23
N ASP A 25 57.94 -27.20 10.36
CA ASP A 25 59.30 -26.93 9.81
C ASP A 25 59.30 -27.05 8.27
N GLU A 26 59.69 -25.97 7.58
CA GLU A 26 59.78 -25.92 6.13
C GLU A 26 60.71 -27.02 5.55
N SER A 27 61.76 -27.38 6.26
CA SER A 27 62.71 -28.42 5.82
C SER A 27 62.06 -29.80 5.70
N LEU A 28 61.13 -30.12 6.58
CA LEU A 28 60.33 -31.35 6.52
C LEU A 28 59.43 -31.40 5.29
N PHE A 29 58.79 -30.27 4.92
CA PHE A 29 58.01 -30.22 3.75
C PHE A 29 58.76 -30.36 2.46
N ARG A 30 59.91 -29.69 2.33
CA ARG A 30 60.75 -29.79 1.15
C ARG A 30 61.29 -31.19 0.93
N SER A 31 61.55 -31.95 2.01
CA SER A 31 62.08 -33.35 1.91
C SER A 31 60.98 -34.37 1.54
N HIS A 32 59.72 -34.06 1.74
CA HIS A 32 58.55 -34.93 1.51
C HIS A 32 57.46 -34.26 0.66
N GLU A 33 57.80 -33.29 -0.19
CA GLU A 33 56.93 -32.47 -0.96
C GLU A 33 55.82 -33.26 -1.69
N SER A 34 56.21 -34.30 -2.42
CA SER A 34 55.29 -35.15 -3.18
C SER A 34 54.32 -35.98 -2.30
N GLU A 35 54.63 -36.21 -1.03
CA GLU A 35 53.74 -36.90 -0.10
C GLU A 35 52.68 -35.91 0.46
N TYR A 36 53.10 -34.69 0.79
CA TYR A 36 52.24 -33.65 1.25
C TYR A 36 51.28 -33.18 0.13
N ASP A 37 51.79 -33.05 -1.09
CA ASP A 37 50.93 -32.70 -2.25
C ASP A 37 49.85 -33.75 -2.48
N LYS A 38 50.17 -35.04 -2.38
CA LYS A 38 49.18 -36.11 -2.46
C LYS A 38 48.15 -36.03 -1.34
N VAL A 39 48.57 -35.81 -0.10
CA VAL A 39 47.67 -35.68 1.05
C VAL A 39 46.77 -34.46 0.89
N LEU A 40 47.32 -33.34 0.45
CA LEU A 40 46.55 -32.13 0.17
C LEU A 40 45.56 -32.36 -0.95
N ALA A 41 45.98 -32.98 -2.06
CA ALA A 41 45.09 -33.34 -3.18
C ALA A 41 43.94 -34.26 -2.73
N ASP A 42 44.24 -35.29 -1.95
CA ASP A 42 43.23 -36.21 -1.40
C ASP A 42 42.22 -35.52 -0.51
N ILE A 43 42.65 -34.58 0.32
CA ILE A 43 41.79 -33.81 1.20
C ILE A 43 40.93 -32.83 0.39
N VAL A 44 41.53 -32.11 -0.57
CA VAL A 44 40.78 -31.19 -1.45
C VAL A 44 39.73 -31.96 -2.26
N ASN A 45 40.06 -33.11 -2.85
CA ASN A 45 39.13 -33.97 -3.60
C ASN A 45 37.95 -34.44 -2.73
N ARG A 46 38.14 -34.66 -1.43
CA ARG A 46 37.05 -35.03 -0.51
C ARG A 46 36.18 -33.84 -0.08
N VAL A 47 36.75 -32.66 -0.04
CA VAL A 47 36.03 -31.44 0.41
C VAL A 47 35.35 -30.74 -0.73
N VAL A 48 35.95 -30.70 -1.93
CA VAL A 48 35.45 -30.02 -3.11
C VAL A 48 34.83 -31.03 -4.08
N VAL A 49 33.76 -31.68 -3.64
CA VAL A 49 33.04 -32.70 -4.43
C VAL A 49 32.59 -32.11 -5.77
N GLY A 50 32.69 -32.88 -6.86
CA GLY A 50 32.36 -32.46 -8.23
C GLY A 50 33.56 -31.87 -8.99
N TYR A 51 34.73 -31.76 -8.33
CA TYR A 51 35.99 -31.36 -8.94
C TYR A 51 37.09 -32.40 -8.60
N VAL A 52 38.05 -32.54 -9.50
CA VAL A 52 39.25 -33.33 -9.28
C VAL A 52 40.45 -32.40 -9.34
N VAL A 53 41.41 -32.61 -8.42
CA VAL A 53 42.67 -31.90 -8.42
C VAL A 53 43.56 -32.50 -9.51
N ASP A 54 43.86 -31.71 -10.54
CA ASP A 54 44.79 -32.09 -11.59
C ASP A 54 46.24 -31.87 -11.17
N ASP A 55 46.49 -30.75 -10.52
CA ASP A 55 47.79 -30.34 -10.04
C ASP A 55 47.67 -29.55 -8.75
N ILE A 56 48.61 -29.77 -7.83
CA ILE A 56 48.75 -29.02 -6.60
C ILE A 56 50.22 -28.76 -6.31
N SER A 57 50.54 -27.54 -6.01
CA SER A 57 51.90 -27.17 -5.62
C SER A 57 51.88 -26.12 -4.51
N ALA A 58 52.86 -26.22 -3.60
CA ALA A 58 53.02 -25.30 -2.50
C ALA A 58 54.32 -24.48 -2.66
N ALA A 59 54.18 -23.15 -2.74
CA ALA A 59 55.30 -22.24 -2.67
C ALA A 59 55.52 -21.84 -1.20
N TYR A 60 56.57 -22.36 -0.58
CA TYR A 60 56.86 -22.17 0.83
C TYR A 60 57.59 -20.85 1.08
N GLY A 61 57.30 -20.19 2.21
CA GLY A 61 57.91 -18.95 2.65
C GLY A 61 57.23 -18.41 3.91
N GLU A 62 57.43 -17.13 4.26
CA GLU A 62 56.72 -16.48 5.36
C GLU A 62 55.20 -16.58 5.20
N LYS A 63 54.72 -16.58 3.97
CA LYS A 63 53.37 -16.95 3.57
C LYS A 63 53.49 -18.07 2.55
N THR A 64 52.90 -19.22 2.85
CA THR A 64 52.80 -20.33 1.90
C THR A 64 51.66 -20.09 0.94
N ALA A 65 51.93 -20.09 -0.37
CA ALA A 65 50.91 -20.02 -1.41
C ALA A 65 50.64 -21.41 -1.96
N LEU A 66 49.39 -21.83 -1.97
CA LEU A 66 48.91 -23.05 -2.59
C LEU A 66 48.32 -22.73 -3.97
N HIS A 67 48.88 -23.34 -5.00
CA HIS A 67 48.37 -23.35 -6.36
C HIS A 67 47.63 -24.67 -6.58
N VAL A 68 46.36 -24.63 -6.85
CA VAL A 68 45.50 -25.79 -7.05
C VAL A 68 44.76 -25.67 -8.37
N SER A 69 45.00 -26.62 -9.26
CA SER A 69 44.28 -26.74 -10.53
C SER A 69 43.14 -27.73 -10.37
N LEU A 70 41.93 -27.30 -10.66
CA LEU A 70 40.70 -28.06 -10.49
C LEU A 70 40.00 -28.27 -11.82
N THR A 71 39.70 -29.52 -12.19
CA THR A 71 38.86 -29.85 -13.33
C THR A 71 37.48 -30.34 -12.86
N PRO A 72 36.39 -29.77 -13.39
CA PRO A 72 35.02 -30.24 -13.08
C PRO A 72 34.82 -31.65 -13.64
N VAL A 73 34.19 -32.51 -12.85
CA VAL A 73 33.89 -33.89 -13.24
C VAL A 73 32.40 -34.21 -13.04
N GLY A 74 31.92 -35.17 -13.83
CA GLY A 74 30.52 -35.59 -13.76
C GLY A 74 29.60 -34.80 -14.65
N GLN A 75 28.31 -34.80 -14.32
CA GLN A 75 27.25 -34.12 -15.06
C GLN A 75 27.21 -32.65 -14.70
N MET A 76 27.11 -31.78 -15.69
CA MET A 76 27.07 -30.30 -15.47
C MET A 76 25.65 -29.77 -15.46
N ILE A 77 25.42 -28.76 -14.62
CA ILE A 77 24.16 -28.00 -14.60
C ILE A 77 24.09 -27.16 -15.87
N ARG A 78 23.09 -27.43 -16.72
CA ARG A 78 22.86 -26.70 -17.98
C ARG A 78 21.76 -25.69 -17.89
N GLU A 79 20.73 -25.96 -17.07
CA GLU A 79 19.56 -25.12 -16.92
C GLU A 79 19.20 -24.99 -15.44
N VAL A 80 18.86 -23.77 -15.03
CA VAL A 80 18.39 -23.46 -13.67
C VAL A 80 16.98 -22.89 -13.76
N GLU A 81 16.03 -23.60 -13.21
CA GLU A 81 14.64 -23.17 -13.09
C GLU A 81 14.41 -22.63 -11.67
N THR A 82 14.07 -21.36 -11.56
CA THR A 82 13.82 -20.71 -10.26
C THR A 82 12.34 -20.44 -10.08
N GLU A 83 11.76 -21.01 -9.05
CA GLU A 83 10.37 -20.79 -8.61
C GLU A 83 10.38 -19.98 -7.31
N ILE A 84 9.60 -18.89 -7.27
CA ILE A 84 9.43 -18.08 -6.05
C ILE A 84 8.04 -18.33 -5.51
N ASP A 85 7.98 -18.84 -4.29
CA ASP A 85 6.76 -19.08 -3.53
C ASP A 85 6.47 -17.87 -2.62
N TYR A 86 5.38 -17.19 -2.88
CA TYR A 86 4.95 -16.00 -2.15
C TYR A 86 4.08 -16.31 -0.92
N GLY A 87 3.93 -17.60 -0.58
CA GLY A 87 3.17 -18.06 0.58
C GLY A 87 1.67 -17.72 0.47
N ASN A 88 1.12 -17.16 1.55
CA ASN A 88 -0.31 -16.86 1.66
C ASN A 88 -0.69 -15.43 1.21
N LEU A 89 0.19 -14.75 0.45
CA LEU A 89 -0.15 -13.43 -0.07
C LEU A 89 -1.27 -13.52 -1.11
N SER A 90 -2.11 -12.49 -1.19
CA SER A 90 -3.10 -12.37 -2.26
C SER A 90 -2.41 -12.32 -3.64
N PRO A 91 -3.07 -12.69 -4.74
CA PRO A 91 -2.49 -12.59 -6.07
C PRO A 91 -1.95 -11.19 -6.40
N GLU A 92 -2.65 -10.14 -5.95
CA GLU A 92 -2.30 -8.74 -6.14
C GLU A 92 -1.06 -8.36 -5.31
N ALA A 93 -1.02 -8.77 -4.04
CA ALA A 93 0.14 -8.58 -3.17
C ALA A 93 1.36 -9.33 -3.70
N ALA A 94 1.19 -10.58 -4.14
CA ALA A 94 2.24 -11.36 -4.77
C ALA A 94 2.77 -10.69 -6.05
N ALA A 95 1.91 -10.06 -6.86
CA ALA A 95 2.31 -9.33 -8.06
C ALA A 95 3.21 -8.13 -7.75
N LEU A 96 2.98 -7.43 -6.62
CA LEU A 96 3.84 -6.33 -6.16
C LEU A 96 5.24 -6.86 -5.80
N VAL A 97 5.30 -7.92 -4.99
CA VAL A 97 6.57 -8.54 -4.58
C VAL A 97 7.30 -9.14 -5.78
N LYS A 98 6.57 -9.75 -6.74
CA LYS A 98 7.13 -10.29 -7.98
C LYS A 98 7.86 -9.24 -8.82
N LYS A 99 7.39 -7.99 -8.81
CA LYS A 99 8.06 -6.89 -9.52
C LYS A 99 9.46 -6.64 -8.96
N ASP A 100 9.60 -6.63 -7.64
CA ASP A 100 10.89 -6.41 -6.97
C ASP A 100 11.83 -7.61 -7.14
N THR A 101 11.29 -8.83 -7.17
CA THR A 101 12.08 -10.08 -7.31
C THR A 101 12.33 -10.51 -8.75
N ALA A 102 11.98 -9.70 -9.75
CA ALA A 102 12.08 -10.09 -11.17
C ALA A 102 13.51 -10.46 -11.63
N GLY A 103 14.56 -9.91 -11.00
CA GLY A 103 15.96 -10.20 -11.28
C GLY A 103 16.50 -11.49 -10.64
N VAL A 104 15.80 -12.04 -9.65
CA VAL A 104 16.30 -13.18 -8.85
C VAL A 104 16.52 -14.45 -9.69
N PRO A 105 15.63 -14.86 -10.62
CA PRO A 105 15.85 -16.04 -11.44
C PRO A 105 17.12 -15.97 -12.28
N LEU A 106 17.41 -14.81 -12.87
CA LEU A 106 18.62 -14.61 -13.66
C LEU A 106 19.88 -14.78 -12.81
N LEU A 107 19.85 -14.24 -11.60
CA LEU A 107 20.97 -14.30 -10.68
C LEU A 107 21.21 -15.73 -10.17
N MET A 108 20.16 -16.50 -9.84
CA MET A 108 20.28 -17.92 -9.49
C MET A 108 20.87 -18.74 -10.65
N SER A 109 20.45 -18.43 -11.88
CA SER A 109 21.05 -19.04 -13.08
C SER A 109 22.55 -18.73 -13.19
N GLN A 110 22.97 -17.50 -12.96
CA GLN A 110 24.39 -17.10 -13.00
C GLN A 110 25.23 -17.76 -11.89
N LEU A 111 24.65 -18.04 -10.73
CA LEU A 111 25.33 -18.67 -9.60
C LEU A 111 25.52 -20.17 -9.77
N LEU A 112 24.61 -20.87 -10.44
CA LEU A 112 24.57 -22.33 -10.49
C LEU A 112 24.95 -22.92 -11.86
N SER A 113 24.71 -22.20 -12.97
CA SER A 113 24.99 -22.72 -14.31
C SER A 113 26.50 -23.01 -14.47
N GLY A 114 26.83 -24.17 -15.07
CA GLY A 114 28.18 -24.58 -15.32
C GLY A 114 28.90 -25.20 -14.12
N LEU A 115 28.20 -25.42 -13.00
CA LEU A 115 28.72 -26.22 -11.89
C LEU A 115 28.46 -27.72 -12.11
N PRO A 116 29.35 -28.62 -11.62
CA PRO A 116 29.01 -30.04 -11.54
C PRO A 116 27.77 -30.29 -10.66
N VAL A 117 26.91 -31.21 -11.07
CA VAL A 117 25.71 -31.58 -10.28
C VAL A 117 26.09 -32.04 -8.87
N ASP A 118 27.16 -32.80 -8.73
CA ASP A 118 27.65 -33.32 -7.46
C ASP A 118 28.20 -32.23 -6.53
N SER A 119 28.53 -31.05 -7.07
CA SER A 119 29.00 -29.92 -6.28
C SER A 119 27.84 -29.17 -5.57
N VAL A 120 26.59 -29.42 -5.93
CA VAL A 120 25.44 -28.68 -5.40
C VAL A 120 25.33 -28.77 -3.88
N GLY A 121 25.61 -29.92 -3.28
CA GLY A 121 25.52 -30.10 -1.83
C GLY A 121 26.37 -29.13 -0.98
N TRP A 122 27.54 -28.70 -1.47
CA TRP A 122 28.32 -27.65 -0.82
C TRP A 122 28.15 -26.29 -1.49
N ALA A 123 27.84 -26.24 -2.79
CA ALA A 123 27.54 -25.02 -3.53
C ALA A 123 26.16 -24.45 -3.14
N GLU A 124 25.23 -25.29 -2.70
CA GLU A 124 23.94 -24.88 -2.16
C GLU A 124 24.09 -23.85 -1.04
N SER A 125 24.96 -24.12 -0.07
CA SER A 125 25.21 -23.18 1.03
C SER A 125 25.77 -21.83 0.56
N VAL A 126 26.56 -21.83 -0.53
CA VAL A 126 27.08 -20.59 -1.15
C VAL A 126 26.01 -19.87 -1.90
N SER A 127 25.22 -20.59 -2.69
CA SER A 127 24.13 -20.05 -3.46
C SER A 127 22.99 -19.51 -2.56
N GLU A 128 22.70 -20.24 -1.48
CA GLU A 128 21.77 -19.79 -0.44
C GLU A 128 22.27 -18.51 0.24
N SER A 129 23.54 -18.45 0.64
CA SER A 129 24.12 -17.26 1.28
C SER A 129 24.11 -16.06 0.33
N ALA A 130 24.50 -16.24 -0.93
CA ALA A 130 24.52 -15.19 -1.94
C ALA A 130 23.09 -14.76 -2.31
N GLY A 131 22.17 -15.72 -2.46
CA GLY A 131 20.75 -15.44 -2.73
C GLY A 131 20.08 -14.71 -1.55
N ARG A 132 20.41 -15.09 -0.33
CA ARG A 132 19.90 -14.46 0.89
C ARG A 132 20.45 -13.03 1.06
N GLU A 133 21.74 -12.81 0.79
CA GLU A 133 22.36 -11.48 0.81
C GLU A 133 21.69 -10.56 -0.21
N LEU A 134 21.51 -11.03 -1.44
CA LEU A 134 20.80 -10.28 -2.48
C LEU A 134 19.35 -9.97 -2.09
N LEU A 135 18.60 -10.97 -1.63
CA LEU A 135 17.23 -10.77 -1.24
C LEU A 135 17.11 -9.80 -0.06
N THR A 136 18.07 -9.80 0.87
CA THR A 136 18.10 -8.81 1.96
C THR A 136 18.32 -7.39 1.43
N GLU A 137 19.04 -7.24 0.32
CA GLU A 137 19.25 -5.93 -0.31
C GLU A 137 18.01 -5.43 -1.05
N ILE A 138 17.36 -6.28 -1.86
CA ILE A 138 16.22 -5.90 -2.70
C ILE A 138 14.87 -6.01 -1.99
N LEU A 139 14.75 -6.92 -1.01
CA LEU A 139 13.53 -7.25 -0.28
C LEU A 139 13.78 -7.44 1.22
N PRO A 140 14.31 -6.40 1.92
CA PRO A 140 14.71 -6.50 3.33
C PRO A 140 13.58 -6.86 4.28
N GLU A 141 12.33 -6.73 3.83
CA GLU A 141 11.13 -7.02 4.61
C GLU A 141 10.71 -8.49 4.59
N PHE A 142 11.47 -9.34 3.88
CA PHE A 142 11.20 -10.77 3.80
C PHE A 142 12.44 -11.59 4.13
N THR A 143 12.24 -12.75 4.73
CA THR A 143 13.24 -13.82 4.80
C THR A 143 12.94 -14.84 3.71
N ALA A 144 14.01 -15.46 3.18
CA ALA A 144 13.88 -16.49 2.17
C ALA A 144 14.44 -17.83 2.67
N ASN A 145 13.69 -18.89 2.43
CA ASN A 145 14.17 -20.27 2.49
C ASN A 145 14.41 -20.78 1.07
N PHE A 146 15.57 -21.43 0.89
CA PHE A 146 16.01 -21.99 -0.39
C PHE A 146 15.94 -23.50 -0.34
N GLU A 147 15.37 -24.11 -1.36
CA GLU A 147 15.41 -25.56 -1.60
C GLU A 147 15.97 -25.78 -3.00
N VAL A 148 17.09 -26.51 -3.10
CA VAL A 148 17.73 -26.80 -4.38
C VAL A 148 17.63 -28.27 -4.69
N THR A 149 17.00 -28.60 -5.80
CA THR A 149 16.95 -29.97 -6.34
C THR A 149 17.94 -30.06 -7.48
N SER A 150 19.04 -30.76 -7.25
CA SER A 150 20.15 -30.88 -8.19
C SER A 150 19.85 -31.80 -9.34
N GLY A 151 20.40 -31.48 -10.52
CA GLY A 151 20.28 -32.24 -11.75
C GLY A 151 20.85 -31.47 -12.92
N GLU A 152 20.87 -32.05 -14.13
CA GLU A 152 21.17 -31.32 -15.38
C GLU A 152 20.24 -30.10 -15.55
N LYS A 153 18.99 -30.28 -15.15
CA LYS A 153 17.97 -29.23 -14.91
C LYS A 153 17.84 -29.04 -13.40
N THR A 154 18.54 -28.08 -12.84
CA THR A 154 18.48 -27.80 -11.41
C THR A 154 17.28 -26.89 -11.12
N LYS A 155 16.49 -27.27 -10.10
CA LYS A 155 15.36 -26.47 -9.63
C LYS A 155 15.70 -25.79 -8.32
N VAL A 156 15.47 -24.46 -8.26
CA VAL A 156 15.63 -23.64 -7.06
C VAL A 156 14.28 -23.12 -6.65
N ARG A 157 13.77 -23.55 -5.50
CA ARG A 157 12.55 -23.03 -4.90
C ARG A 157 12.91 -22.06 -3.79
N ILE A 158 12.37 -20.84 -3.86
CA ILE A 158 12.61 -19.77 -2.91
C ILE A 158 11.28 -19.44 -2.24
N SER A 159 11.12 -19.81 -0.97
CA SER A 159 9.91 -19.49 -0.19
C SER A 159 10.13 -18.20 0.58
N LEU A 160 9.32 -17.18 0.29
CA LEU A 160 9.38 -15.88 0.96
C LEU A 160 8.50 -15.88 2.20
N ILE A 161 9.07 -15.43 3.32
CA ILE A 161 8.38 -15.32 4.61
C ILE A 161 8.41 -13.84 5.04
N PRO A 162 7.24 -13.20 5.22
CA PRO A 162 7.15 -11.83 5.71
C PRO A 162 7.86 -11.66 7.05
N GLN A 163 8.64 -10.58 7.22
CA GLN A 163 9.30 -10.23 8.47
C GLN A 163 8.68 -8.99 9.13
N GLY A 164 8.73 -8.98 10.46
CA GLY A 164 8.26 -7.86 11.26
C GLY A 164 6.73 -7.77 11.32
N THR A 165 6.24 -6.56 11.52
CA THR A 165 4.79 -6.29 11.61
C THR A 165 4.16 -6.34 10.22
N ILE A 166 3.02 -7.02 10.09
CA ILE A 166 2.26 -7.13 8.85
C ILE A 166 1.01 -6.26 8.89
N VAL A 167 0.50 -5.90 7.72
CA VAL A 167 -0.82 -5.29 7.54
C VAL A 167 -1.88 -6.33 7.89
N ARG A 168 -2.73 -6.02 8.87
CA ARG A 168 -3.83 -6.91 9.31
C ARG A 168 -5.12 -6.61 8.57
N THR A 169 -5.37 -5.33 8.30
CA THR A 169 -6.57 -4.90 7.57
C THR A 169 -6.37 -3.52 6.95
N GLY A 170 -7.13 -3.26 5.90
CA GLY A 170 -7.23 -1.96 5.25
C GLY A 170 -8.51 -1.23 5.67
N LYS A 171 -8.43 0.08 5.92
CA LYS A 171 -9.57 0.94 6.23
C LYS A 171 -9.59 2.13 5.27
N LEU A 172 -10.64 2.25 4.46
CA LEU A 172 -10.87 3.41 3.61
C LEU A 172 -11.71 4.45 4.35
N THR A 173 -11.29 5.72 4.28
CA THR A 173 -11.99 6.85 4.89
C THR A 173 -12.13 7.98 3.88
N LEU A 174 -13.37 8.41 3.62
CA LEU A 174 -13.64 9.62 2.84
C LEU A 174 -13.37 10.84 3.73
N HIS A 175 -12.34 11.62 3.39
CA HIS A 175 -11.89 12.76 4.19
C HIS A 175 -12.57 14.06 3.76
N LYS A 176 -12.38 14.48 2.51
CA LYS A 176 -13.04 15.67 1.93
C LYS A 176 -13.87 15.24 0.73
N THR A 177 -15.13 15.63 0.73
CA THR A 177 -16.01 15.34 -0.40
C THR A 177 -17.03 16.45 -0.59
N THR A 178 -17.28 16.82 -1.84
CA THR A 178 -18.38 17.72 -2.27
C THR A 178 -19.63 16.95 -2.66
N ILE A 179 -19.57 15.60 -2.58
CA ILE A 179 -20.65 14.69 -2.95
C ILE A 179 -20.99 13.84 -1.73
N PRO A 180 -22.27 13.48 -1.52
CA PRO A 180 -22.70 12.62 -0.43
C PRO A 180 -21.87 11.34 -0.37
N ARG A 181 -21.44 10.97 0.83
CA ARG A 181 -20.63 9.78 1.06
C ARG A 181 -21.35 8.52 0.64
N LEU A 182 -22.67 8.48 0.80
CA LEU A 182 -23.49 7.35 0.36
C LEU A 182 -23.32 7.05 -1.12
N LEU A 183 -23.23 8.09 -1.97
CA LEU A 183 -23.01 7.93 -3.42
C LEU A 183 -21.56 7.51 -3.71
N MET A 184 -20.61 7.97 -2.91
CA MET A 184 -19.20 7.58 -3.04
C MET A 184 -18.92 6.14 -2.62
N LEU A 185 -19.72 5.55 -1.72
CA LEU A 185 -19.51 4.16 -1.24
C LEU A 185 -19.43 3.15 -2.39
N ARG A 186 -20.20 3.36 -3.46
CA ARG A 186 -20.16 2.49 -4.62
C ARG A 186 -18.88 2.68 -5.44
N ALA A 187 -18.46 3.92 -5.63
CA ALA A 187 -17.27 4.26 -6.41
C ALA A 187 -15.96 3.81 -5.73
N VAL A 188 -15.91 3.81 -4.39
CA VAL A 188 -14.71 3.41 -3.64
C VAL A 188 -14.56 1.89 -3.48
N ASN A 189 -15.52 1.08 -3.90
CA ASN A 189 -15.54 -0.36 -3.64
C ASN A 189 -14.32 -1.10 -4.24
N GLU A 190 -13.97 -0.81 -5.49
CA GLU A 190 -12.79 -1.40 -6.16
C GLU A 190 -11.49 -0.95 -5.47
N THR A 191 -11.42 0.31 -5.05
CA THR A 191 -10.26 0.86 -4.31
C THR A 191 -10.14 0.22 -2.92
N GLU A 192 -11.26 -0.04 -2.25
CA GLU A 192 -11.28 -0.78 -0.98
C GLU A 192 -10.80 -2.21 -1.16
N HIS A 193 -11.16 -2.87 -2.25
CA HIS A 193 -10.68 -4.20 -2.60
C HIS A 193 -9.16 -4.20 -2.82
N ALA A 194 -8.64 -3.22 -3.57
CA ALA A 194 -7.21 -3.04 -3.77
C ALA A 194 -6.47 -2.74 -2.45
N LEU A 195 -7.09 -2.02 -1.52
CA LEU A 195 -6.52 -1.78 -0.19
C LEU A 195 -6.45 -3.06 0.65
N ARG A 196 -7.48 -3.89 0.62
CA ARG A 196 -7.50 -5.19 1.32
C ARG A 196 -6.48 -6.18 0.75
N SER A 197 -6.14 -6.07 -0.52
CA SER A 197 -5.10 -6.94 -1.12
C SER A 197 -3.71 -6.72 -0.51
N LEU A 198 -3.47 -5.64 0.25
CA LEU A 198 -2.24 -5.41 0.99
C LEU A 198 -2.15 -6.24 2.28
N GLU A 199 -3.20 -6.92 2.70
CA GLU A 199 -3.22 -7.74 3.91
C GLU A 199 -2.18 -8.87 3.81
N GLY A 200 -1.43 -9.08 4.89
CA GLY A 200 -0.33 -10.04 4.95
C GLY A 200 1.03 -9.49 4.50
N LEU A 201 1.11 -8.36 3.82
CA LEU A 201 2.38 -7.72 3.47
C LEU A 201 3.06 -7.12 4.71
N PRO A 202 4.41 -7.17 4.79
CA PRO A 202 5.15 -6.44 5.80
C PRO A 202 4.84 -4.94 5.74
N LEU A 203 4.64 -4.34 6.90
CA LEU A 203 4.37 -2.91 7.01
C LEU A 203 5.49 -2.06 6.39
N ALA A 204 6.73 -2.46 6.58
CA ALA A 204 7.89 -1.78 6.00
C ALA A 204 7.88 -1.81 4.46
N PHE A 205 7.44 -2.94 3.85
CA PHE A 205 7.26 -3.05 2.41
C PHE A 205 6.20 -2.06 1.90
N VAL A 206 5.02 -2.02 2.55
CA VAL A 206 3.96 -1.09 2.18
C VAL A 206 4.41 0.37 2.36
N ALA A 207 5.18 0.67 3.41
CA ALA A 207 5.74 2.00 3.64
C ALA A 207 6.76 2.42 2.57
N ARG A 208 7.62 1.49 2.13
CA ARG A 208 8.58 1.73 1.04
C ARG A 208 7.88 2.05 -0.28
N HIS A 209 6.79 1.36 -0.58
CA HIS A 209 5.99 1.54 -1.80
C HIS A 209 4.78 2.48 -1.65
N GLN A 210 4.68 3.20 -0.53
CA GLN A 210 3.52 4.03 -0.16
C GLN A 210 3.03 4.95 -1.27
N LYS A 211 3.94 5.64 -1.95
CA LYS A 211 3.60 6.61 -3.01
C LYS A 211 3.04 5.93 -4.25
N ASP A 212 3.69 4.87 -4.70
CA ASP A 212 3.29 4.13 -5.90
C ASP A 212 1.94 3.43 -5.69
N LEU A 213 1.73 2.86 -4.50
CA LEU A 213 0.46 2.26 -4.11
C LEU A 213 -0.66 3.31 -4.04
N ALA A 214 -0.40 4.49 -3.47
CA ALA A 214 -1.38 5.56 -3.42
C ALA A 214 -1.77 6.04 -4.82
N VAL A 215 -0.81 6.18 -5.74
CA VAL A 215 -1.06 6.53 -7.15
C VAL A 215 -1.89 5.44 -7.82
N SER A 216 -1.51 4.17 -7.69
CA SER A 216 -2.25 3.05 -8.28
C SER A 216 -3.70 2.98 -7.77
N MET A 217 -3.92 3.18 -6.47
CA MET A 217 -5.27 3.21 -5.88
C MET A 217 -6.07 4.42 -6.34
N ASN A 218 -5.42 5.59 -6.54
CA ASN A 218 -6.07 6.75 -7.11
C ASN A 218 -6.47 6.52 -8.58
N ASP A 219 -5.64 5.83 -9.35
CA ASP A 219 -5.93 5.50 -10.75
C ASP A 219 -7.09 4.51 -10.88
N ILE A 220 -7.24 3.58 -9.93
CA ILE A 220 -8.40 2.68 -9.86
C ILE A 220 -9.66 3.51 -9.61
N LEU A 221 -9.63 4.39 -8.60
CA LEU A 221 -10.76 5.23 -8.24
C LEU A 221 -11.15 6.20 -9.36
N ALA A 222 -10.17 6.83 -10.01
CA ALA A 222 -10.41 7.81 -11.08
C ALA A 222 -11.08 7.20 -12.33
N LYS A 223 -10.93 5.88 -12.54
CA LYS A 223 -11.57 5.13 -13.64
C LYS A 223 -13.00 4.69 -13.33
N ASP A 224 -13.50 4.89 -12.12
CA ASP A 224 -14.88 4.58 -11.81
C ASP A 224 -15.83 5.45 -12.65
N PRO A 225 -16.86 4.86 -13.30
CA PRO A 225 -17.78 5.59 -14.19
C PRO A 225 -18.54 6.74 -13.50
N PHE A 226 -18.76 6.64 -12.20
CA PHE A 226 -19.41 7.71 -11.43
C PHE A 226 -18.45 8.89 -11.24
N ILE A 227 -17.17 8.61 -10.90
CA ILE A 227 -16.13 9.62 -10.75
C ILE A 227 -15.90 10.38 -12.06
N GLU A 228 -15.76 9.66 -13.16
CA GLU A 228 -15.56 10.23 -14.50
C GLU A 228 -16.77 11.07 -14.94
N LYS A 229 -17.98 10.52 -14.80
CA LYS A 229 -19.23 11.17 -15.23
C LYS A 229 -19.47 12.52 -14.55
N TYR A 230 -19.12 12.63 -13.26
CA TYR A 230 -19.37 13.87 -12.48
C TYR A 230 -18.13 14.76 -12.39
N GLY A 231 -17.05 14.44 -13.10
CA GLY A 231 -15.83 15.24 -13.13
C GLY A 231 -15.23 15.41 -11.73
N ILE A 232 -15.19 14.30 -10.95
CA ILE A 232 -14.68 14.32 -9.58
C ILE A 232 -13.18 14.18 -9.60
N GLU A 233 -12.47 15.17 -9.09
CA GLU A 233 -11.03 15.07 -8.84
C GLU A 233 -10.79 14.28 -7.55
N THR A 234 -10.02 13.20 -7.66
CA THR A 234 -9.67 12.33 -6.54
C THR A 234 -8.23 12.50 -6.12
N LYS A 235 -7.98 12.46 -4.82
CA LYS A 235 -6.64 12.37 -4.23
C LYS A 235 -6.65 11.33 -3.12
N VAL A 236 -5.70 10.42 -3.22
CA VAL A 236 -5.59 9.30 -2.29
C VAL A 236 -4.32 9.42 -1.47
N TYR A 237 -4.44 9.23 -0.16
CA TYR A 237 -3.35 9.25 0.80
C TYR A 237 -3.33 7.94 1.57
N LEU A 238 -2.27 7.15 1.40
CA LEU A 238 -2.08 5.89 2.08
C LEU A 238 -1.26 6.11 3.36
N TYR A 239 -1.74 5.61 4.49
CA TYR A 239 -1.06 5.64 5.79
C TYR A 239 -0.79 4.21 6.24
N PRO A 240 0.43 3.70 6.03
CA PRO A 240 0.80 2.35 6.43
C PRO A 240 0.71 2.16 7.95
N GLY A 241 0.12 1.05 8.38
CA GLY A 241 -0.06 0.64 9.76
C GLY A 241 -0.56 -0.80 9.83
N GLU A 242 -0.64 -1.42 11.01
CA GLU A 242 -1.34 -2.70 11.17
C GLU A 242 -2.78 -2.60 10.66
N ILE A 243 -3.40 -1.46 10.89
CA ILE A 243 -4.61 -1.00 10.21
C ILE A 243 -4.14 0.06 9.21
N THR A 244 -3.94 -0.35 7.97
CA THR A 244 -3.51 0.59 6.91
C THR A 244 -4.70 1.46 6.51
N GLU A 245 -4.58 2.77 6.72
CA GLU A 245 -5.65 3.72 6.41
C GLU A 245 -5.44 4.35 5.03
N LEU A 246 -6.50 4.35 4.20
CA LEU A 246 -6.56 5.04 2.94
C LEU A 246 -7.52 6.22 3.07
N LYS A 247 -7.01 7.45 3.04
CA LYS A 247 -7.83 8.66 3.02
C LYS A 247 -8.04 9.11 1.59
N VAL A 248 -9.30 9.35 1.25
CA VAL A 248 -9.73 9.78 -0.08
C VAL A 248 -10.34 11.17 0.01
N ASP A 249 -9.78 12.11 -0.74
CA ASP A 249 -10.41 13.39 -1.07
C ASP A 249 -11.07 13.24 -2.44
N ALA A 250 -12.35 13.61 -2.55
CA ALA A 250 -13.14 13.51 -3.78
C ALA A 250 -13.91 14.82 -3.96
N LEU A 251 -13.38 15.71 -4.78
CA LEU A 251 -13.87 17.05 -4.95
C LEU A 251 -14.29 17.29 -6.41
N THR A 252 -15.37 18.02 -6.61
CA THR A 252 -15.73 18.54 -7.93
C THR A 252 -16.03 20.03 -7.82
N ASP A 253 -15.60 20.78 -8.79
CA ASP A 253 -15.90 22.21 -8.96
C ASP A 253 -17.11 22.46 -9.85
N HIS A 254 -17.73 21.40 -10.37
CA HIS A 254 -18.89 21.47 -11.24
C HIS A 254 -20.21 21.26 -10.48
N TRP A 255 -20.21 20.36 -9.48
CA TRP A 255 -21.44 19.94 -8.80
C TRP A 255 -21.30 19.97 -7.29
N ILE A 256 -22.38 20.34 -6.61
CA ILE A 256 -22.57 20.12 -5.18
C ILE A 256 -23.80 19.23 -5.03
N ILE A 257 -23.62 18.10 -4.35
CA ILE A 257 -24.73 17.24 -3.95
C ILE A 257 -24.68 17.16 -2.42
N ARG A 258 -25.79 17.46 -1.75
CA ARG A 258 -25.92 17.36 -0.31
C ARG A 258 -27.12 16.50 0.02
N THR A 259 -26.99 15.61 0.95
CA THR A 259 -28.08 14.81 1.49
C THR A 259 -27.98 14.82 3.00
N GLU A 260 -29.03 15.27 3.66
CA GLU A 260 -29.10 15.41 5.11
C GLU A 260 -30.39 14.81 5.63
N ALA A 261 -30.35 14.27 6.83
CA ALA A 261 -31.57 13.92 7.56
C ALA A 261 -31.47 14.51 8.96
N TRP A 262 -32.53 15.04 9.48
CA TRP A 262 -32.50 15.60 10.83
C TRP A 262 -33.73 15.27 11.66
N MET A 263 -33.56 15.44 12.96
CA MET A 263 -34.58 15.32 13.96
C MET A 263 -34.51 16.52 14.91
N ASP A 264 -35.63 17.17 15.14
CA ASP A 264 -35.80 18.32 16.01
C ASP A 264 -36.35 17.86 17.38
N ALA A 265 -35.65 18.18 18.45
CA ALA A 265 -36.06 17.91 19.82
C ALA A 265 -36.50 19.19 20.50
N GLY A 266 -37.74 19.22 20.96
CA GLY A 266 -38.38 20.40 21.60
C GLY A 266 -39.07 21.35 20.61
N ARG A 267 -39.26 20.96 19.35
CA ARG A 267 -40.10 21.65 18.40
C ARG A 267 -41.54 21.16 18.50
N ASP A 268 -42.48 22.06 18.60
CA ASP A 268 -43.90 21.71 18.59
C ASP A 268 -44.35 21.36 17.16
N GLY A 269 -45.34 20.44 17.06
CA GLY A 269 -45.88 19.99 15.77
C GLY A 269 -45.33 18.66 15.27
N ASN A 270 -45.65 18.32 14.02
CA ASN A 270 -45.35 17.03 13.38
C ASN A 270 -44.26 17.08 12.33
N ARG A 271 -43.62 18.26 12.10
CA ARG A 271 -42.48 18.45 11.18
C ARG A 271 -41.12 18.32 11.91
N ASN A 272 -41.02 17.41 12.90
CA ASN A 272 -39.82 17.25 13.75
C ASN A 272 -38.72 16.41 13.12
N THR A 273 -39.02 15.77 12.00
CA THR A 273 -38.02 15.00 11.25
C THR A 273 -38.11 15.38 9.78
N ALA A 274 -36.97 15.45 9.12
CA ALA A 274 -36.91 15.66 7.69
C ALA A 274 -35.72 14.97 7.04
N ILE A 275 -35.88 14.72 5.74
CA ILE A 275 -34.80 14.28 4.84
C ILE A 275 -34.71 15.30 3.73
N GLU A 276 -33.51 15.80 3.47
CA GLU A 276 -33.25 16.82 2.46
C GLU A 276 -32.22 16.32 1.45
N GLY A 277 -32.48 16.61 0.19
CA GLY A 277 -31.50 16.42 -0.89
C GLY A 277 -31.37 17.74 -1.67
N MET A 278 -30.14 18.17 -1.89
CA MET A 278 -29.78 19.32 -2.70
C MET A 278 -28.84 18.92 -3.83
N LEU A 279 -29.15 19.39 -5.03
CA LEU A 279 -28.28 19.31 -6.20
C LEU A 279 -27.98 20.72 -6.69
N GLY A 280 -26.70 21.12 -6.63
CA GLY A 280 -26.21 22.42 -7.08
C GLY A 280 -25.19 22.29 -8.23
N HIS A 281 -25.16 23.28 -9.08
CA HIS A 281 -24.18 23.42 -10.14
C HIS A 281 -23.45 24.76 -10.02
N PHE A 282 -22.11 24.72 -10.05
CA PHE A 282 -21.30 25.93 -10.04
C PHE A 282 -21.43 26.71 -11.34
N VAL A 283 -21.75 28.00 -11.25
CA VAL A 283 -21.77 28.94 -12.34
C VAL A 283 -20.64 29.95 -12.12
N GLY A 284 -19.50 29.67 -12.74
CA GLY A 284 -18.26 30.37 -12.43
C GLY A 284 -17.67 29.90 -11.10
N ARG A 285 -16.80 30.71 -10.48
CA ARG A 285 -16.03 30.30 -9.28
C ARG A 285 -16.79 30.36 -7.97
N ASN A 286 -17.78 31.27 -7.87
CA ASN A 286 -18.37 31.61 -6.57
C ASN A 286 -19.89 31.53 -6.54
N ASN A 287 -20.54 31.20 -7.65
CA ASN A 287 -22.01 31.14 -7.71
C ASN A 287 -22.47 29.70 -7.86
N VAL A 288 -23.56 29.35 -7.20
CA VAL A 288 -24.22 28.04 -7.31
C VAL A 288 -25.69 28.24 -7.60
N ILE A 289 -26.17 27.59 -8.65
CA ILE A 289 -27.60 27.41 -8.88
C ILE A 289 -27.97 26.04 -8.35
N PHE A 290 -29.06 25.93 -7.60
CA PHE A 290 -29.40 24.66 -6.97
C PHE A 290 -30.93 24.40 -6.98
N GLY A 291 -31.24 23.09 -6.90
CA GLY A 291 -32.55 22.58 -6.52
C GLY A 291 -32.45 21.81 -5.21
N GLU A 292 -33.40 21.98 -4.32
CA GLU A 292 -33.49 21.31 -3.02
C GLU A 292 -34.89 20.70 -2.86
N ALA A 293 -34.95 19.47 -2.38
CA ALA A 293 -36.21 18.82 -2.01
C ALA A 293 -36.10 18.34 -0.56
N ARG A 294 -37.11 18.70 0.23
CA ARG A 294 -37.21 18.37 1.65
C ARG A 294 -38.49 17.59 1.91
N PHE A 295 -38.35 16.41 2.50
CA PHE A 295 -39.45 15.52 2.85
C PHE A 295 -39.62 15.44 4.36
N TYR A 296 -40.85 15.63 4.84
CA TYR A 296 -41.23 15.50 6.24
C TYR A 296 -42.03 14.21 6.46
N PRO A 297 -41.46 13.14 7.03
CA PRO A 297 -42.15 11.86 7.21
C PRO A 297 -43.39 11.93 8.13
N GLY A 298 -43.39 12.82 9.14
CA GLY A 298 -44.48 12.96 10.09
C GLY A 298 -45.81 13.35 9.44
N PRO A 299 -45.88 14.50 8.73
CA PRO A 299 -47.08 14.90 8.01
C PRO A 299 -47.20 14.32 6.60
N VAL A 300 -46.18 13.60 6.11
CA VAL A 300 -46.02 13.12 4.72
C VAL A 300 -46.10 14.29 3.73
N ASP A 301 -45.26 15.28 3.96
CA ASP A 301 -45.29 16.58 3.25
C ASP A 301 -43.95 16.91 2.63
N TRP A 302 -43.92 17.80 1.62
CA TRP A 302 -42.76 18.19 0.87
C TRP A 302 -42.59 19.69 0.80
N ASN A 303 -41.35 20.17 0.81
CA ASN A 303 -40.99 21.46 0.26
C ASN A 303 -40.00 21.23 -0.89
N VAL A 304 -40.11 22.00 -1.95
CA VAL A 304 -39.23 21.97 -3.10
C VAL A 304 -38.74 23.38 -3.40
N TYR A 305 -37.44 23.56 -3.36
CA TYR A 305 -36.81 24.86 -3.59
C TYR A 305 -35.98 24.87 -4.85
N GLY A 306 -35.97 26.02 -5.53
CA GLY A 306 -34.99 26.37 -6.53
C GLY A 306 -34.34 27.69 -6.15
N GLY A 307 -33.03 27.75 -6.25
CA GLY A 307 -32.35 28.93 -5.75
C GLY A 307 -30.94 29.13 -6.31
N TRP A 308 -30.37 30.18 -5.82
CA TRP A 308 -29.00 30.59 -6.15
C TRP A 308 -28.33 31.15 -4.89
N TYR A 309 -27.03 30.92 -4.75
CA TYR A 309 -26.23 31.57 -3.72
C TYR A 309 -24.82 31.91 -4.23
N HIS A 310 -24.20 32.85 -3.52
CA HIS A 310 -22.86 33.34 -3.78
C HIS A 310 -21.94 33.03 -2.59
N HIS A 311 -20.79 32.45 -2.87
CA HIS A 311 -19.72 32.27 -1.91
C HIS A 311 -18.86 33.53 -1.80
N PHE A 312 -18.85 34.18 -0.67
CA PHE A 312 -17.92 35.25 -0.35
C PHE A 312 -16.61 34.67 0.23
N GLY A 313 -15.91 33.93 -0.59
CA GLY A 313 -14.70 33.21 -0.19
C GLY A 313 -15.00 32.13 0.87
N ARG A 314 -14.27 32.18 2.00
CA ARG A 314 -14.47 31.29 3.15
C ARG A 314 -15.30 31.94 4.27
N VAL A 315 -15.79 33.14 4.05
CA VAL A 315 -16.41 33.94 5.11
C VAL A 315 -17.90 33.67 5.23
N MET A 316 -18.61 33.64 4.10
CA MET A 316 -20.06 33.59 4.11
C MET A 316 -20.63 33.11 2.78
N ASP A 317 -21.74 32.39 2.84
CA ASP A 317 -22.64 32.13 1.72
C ASP A 317 -23.86 32.97 1.91
N LEU A 318 -24.30 33.66 0.85
CA LEU A 318 -25.52 34.44 0.82
C LEU A 318 -26.33 34.02 -0.40
N GLY A 319 -27.60 33.72 -0.19
CA GLY A 319 -28.44 33.19 -1.26
C GLY A 319 -29.92 33.55 -1.15
N TYR A 320 -30.57 33.19 -2.22
CA TYR A 320 -32.03 33.30 -2.39
C TYR A 320 -32.55 31.95 -2.88
N LYS A 321 -33.72 31.53 -2.37
CA LYS A 321 -34.45 30.38 -2.85
C LYS A 321 -35.95 30.64 -2.87
N TYR A 322 -36.62 29.96 -3.77
CA TYR A 322 -38.09 30.00 -3.91
C TYR A 322 -38.66 28.63 -3.60
N ASP A 323 -39.64 28.59 -2.68
CA ASP A 323 -40.41 27.38 -2.38
C ASP A 323 -41.57 27.26 -3.35
N PHE A 324 -41.55 26.23 -4.20
CA PHE A 324 -42.57 25.98 -5.23
C PHE A 324 -43.88 25.43 -4.64
N ILE A 325 -43.85 24.85 -3.46
CA ILE A 325 -45.01 24.25 -2.80
C ILE A 325 -45.75 25.33 -1.99
N GLU A 326 -45.03 26.05 -1.15
CA GLU A 326 -45.64 27.10 -0.30
C GLU A 326 -45.77 28.46 -1.04
N ASN A 327 -45.21 28.57 -2.23
CA ASN A 327 -45.11 29.81 -3.01
C ASN A 327 -44.53 30.95 -2.19
N SER A 328 -43.37 30.71 -1.57
CA SER A 328 -42.71 31.69 -0.73
C SER A 328 -41.27 31.95 -1.18
N HIS A 329 -40.79 33.16 -0.88
CA HIS A 329 -39.46 33.63 -1.18
C HIS A 329 -38.62 33.56 0.09
N HIS A 330 -37.39 32.99 0.01
CA HIS A 330 -36.49 32.92 1.13
C HIS A 330 -35.15 33.60 0.81
N ILE A 331 -34.63 34.32 1.81
CA ILE A 331 -33.25 34.84 1.80
C ILE A 331 -32.50 34.09 2.89
N PHE A 332 -31.37 33.51 2.54
CA PHE A 332 -30.58 32.73 3.51
C PHE A 332 -29.11 33.11 3.50
N SER A 333 -28.45 32.89 4.63
CA SER A 333 -26.99 32.98 4.74
C SER A 333 -26.44 31.89 5.62
N GLN A 334 -25.18 31.51 5.36
CA GLN A 334 -24.43 30.58 6.17
C GLN A 334 -23.03 31.14 6.39
N ILE A 335 -22.60 31.21 7.63
CA ILE A 335 -21.31 31.78 8.05
C ILE A 335 -20.55 30.72 8.83
N PRO A 336 -19.52 30.08 8.24
CA PRO A 336 -18.68 29.11 8.94
C PRO A 336 -17.68 29.81 9.88
N PHE A 337 -17.49 29.26 11.08
CA PHE A 337 -16.45 29.69 12.05
C PHE A 337 -15.49 28.53 12.32
N GLY A 338 -14.34 28.54 11.66
CA GLY A 338 -13.40 27.45 11.72
C GLY A 338 -13.94 26.17 11.09
N GLU A 339 -13.56 25.01 11.64
CA GLU A 339 -13.91 23.68 11.07
C GLU A 339 -15.18 23.06 11.69
N HIS A 340 -15.63 23.57 12.82
CA HIS A 340 -16.64 22.91 13.63
C HIS A 340 -17.93 23.73 13.82
N PHE A 341 -17.88 25.03 13.68
CA PHE A 341 -19.02 25.90 13.99
C PHE A 341 -19.55 26.59 12.73
N ALA A 342 -20.86 26.81 12.67
CA ALA A 342 -21.47 27.69 11.67
C ALA A 342 -22.71 28.40 12.23
N LEU A 343 -22.99 29.58 11.68
CA LEU A 343 -24.26 30.28 11.85
C LEU A 343 -25.04 30.17 10.56
N ARG A 344 -26.34 29.89 10.68
CA ARG A 344 -27.30 29.85 9.60
C ARG A 344 -28.41 30.86 9.85
N TYR A 345 -28.85 31.54 8.82
CA TYR A 345 -29.99 32.39 8.82
C TYR A 345 -30.86 32.06 7.61
N ASP A 346 -32.17 31.96 7.80
CA ASP A 346 -33.17 31.79 6.75
C ASP A 346 -34.37 32.69 7.06
N ARG A 347 -34.84 33.46 6.09
CA ARG A 347 -36.02 34.31 6.19
C ARG A 347 -37.04 33.91 5.15
N ASP A 348 -38.21 33.48 5.61
CA ASP A 348 -39.41 33.36 4.79
C ASP A 348 -40.07 34.76 4.63
N CYS A 349 -39.98 35.31 3.42
CA CYS A 349 -40.52 36.67 3.15
C CYS A 349 -42.02 36.72 3.14
N LYS A 350 -42.72 35.59 2.86
CA LYS A 350 -44.16 35.53 2.82
C LYS A 350 -44.77 35.44 4.23
N LYS A 351 -44.26 34.54 5.04
CA LYS A 351 -44.68 34.39 6.45
C LYS A 351 -44.07 35.45 7.35
N LYS A 352 -43.01 36.14 6.89
CA LYS A 352 -42.18 37.10 7.64
C LYS A 352 -41.44 36.45 8.83
N GLU A 353 -41.24 35.18 8.79
CA GLU A 353 -40.53 34.36 9.81
C GLU A 353 -39.02 34.40 9.61
N ASN A 354 -38.29 34.46 10.72
CA ASN A 354 -36.83 34.39 10.73
C ASN A 354 -36.39 33.16 11.52
N GLU A 355 -35.56 32.35 10.91
CA GLU A 355 -34.93 31.18 11.55
C GLU A 355 -33.42 31.38 11.65
N TYR A 356 -32.88 31.20 12.84
CA TYR A 356 -31.46 31.30 13.15
C TYR A 356 -30.97 29.94 13.64
N GLY A 357 -29.86 29.44 13.10
CA GLY A 357 -29.22 28.21 13.53
C GLY A 357 -27.80 28.46 13.98
N PHE A 358 -27.43 27.91 15.12
CA PHE A 358 -26.02 27.80 15.53
C PHE A 358 -25.66 26.33 15.58
N SER A 359 -24.76 25.89 14.69
CA SER A 359 -24.39 24.51 14.52
C SER A 359 -22.98 24.19 15.04
N TYR A 360 -22.85 23.02 15.65
CA TYR A 360 -21.59 22.40 16.04
C TYR A 360 -21.43 21.04 15.37
N LYS A 361 -20.44 20.92 14.53
CA LYS A 361 -20.08 19.66 13.86
C LYS A 361 -19.35 18.75 14.83
N ILE A 362 -20.06 17.75 15.37
CA ILE A 362 -19.50 16.74 16.29
C ILE A 362 -18.57 15.80 15.54
N HIS A 363 -19.01 15.35 14.36
CA HIS A 363 -18.31 14.46 13.47
C HIS A 363 -18.66 14.77 12.00
N ASN A 364 -17.90 14.23 11.06
CA ASN A 364 -18.21 14.43 9.64
C ASN A 364 -19.62 13.96 9.24
N TYR A 365 -20.20 13.03 9.99
CA TYR A 365 -21.56 12.47 9.75
C TYR A 365 -22.63 13.06 10.66
N MET A 366 -22.26 13.92 11.62
CA MET A 366 -23.21 14.38 12.61
C MET A 366 -22.94 15.81 13.05
N THR A 367 -23.97 16.62 13.01
CA THR A 367 -23.97 18.03 13.43
C THR A 367 -25.11 18.25 14.42
N LEU A 368 -24.85 18.96 15.49
CA LEU A 368 -25.86 19.45 16.43
C LEU A 368 -26.10 20.93 16.13
N GLU A 369 -27.35 21.32 15.94
CA GLU A 369 -27.74 22.71 15.70
C GLU A 369 -28.73 23.16 16.75
N TYR A 370 -28.49 24.32 17.37
CA TYR A 370 -29.51 25.05 18.15
C TYR A 370 -30.24 25.99 17.18
N VAL A 371 -31.55 25.81 17.09
CA VAL A 371 -32.40 26.59 16.20
C VAL A 371 -33.30 27.50 17.02
N TYR A 372 -33.42 28.76 16.57
CA TYR A 372 -34.39 29.71 17.05
C TYR A 372 -35.21 30.26 15.87
N ASN A 373 -36.49 30.13 15.94
CA ASN A 373 -37.46 30.70 15.01
C ASN A 373 -38.37 31.71 15.79
N ASP A 374 -38.58 32.86 15.23
CA ASP A 374 -39.35 33.95 15.90
C ASP A 374 -40.83 33.62 16.13
N GLU A 375 -41.42 32.68 15.37
CA GLU A 375 -42.80 32.24 15.52
C GLU A 375 -42.91 30.88 16.25
N GLU A 376 -42.08 29.90 15.89
CA GLU A 376 -42.15 28.53 16.42
C GLU A 376 -41.33 28.33 17.72
N GLY A 377 -40.47 29.29 18.10
CA GLY A 377 -39.67 29.21 19.30
C GLY A 377 -38.29 28.59 19.07
N LYS A 378 -37.83 27.73 20.00
CA LYS A 378 -36.48 27.21 20.01
C LYS A 378 -36.45 25.69 20.18
N TRP A 379 -35.50 25.05 19.51
CA TRP A 379 -35.28 23.59 19.60
C TRP A 379 -33.84 23.21 19.32
N LEU A 380 -33.53 21.96 19.61
CA LEU A 380 -32.26 21.32 19.21
C LEU A 380 -32.51 20.44 17.98
N ARG A 381 -31.68 20.58 16.98
CA ARG A 381 -31.70 19.79 15.75
C ARG A 381 -30.47 18.91 15.70
N LEU A 382 -30.65 17.60 15.56
CA LEU A 382 -29.57 16.66 15.27
C LEU A 382 -29.60 16.33 13.77
N ILE A 383 -28.51 16.65 13.06
CA ILE A 383 -28.38 16.49 11.62
C ILE A 383 -27.42 15.35 11.34
N ALA A 384 -27.88 14.38 10.56
CA ALA A 384 -27.04 13.33 9.96
C ALA A 384 -26.65 13.78 8.54
N ASN A 385 -25.37 13.94 8.27
CA ASN A 385 -24.82 14.23 6.93
C ASN A 385 -24.57 12.89 6.23
N LEU A 386 -25.28 12.59 5.16
CA LEU A 386 -25.31 11.30 4.47
C LEU A 386 -24.38 11.24 3.25
#